data_be697972b24a010a8c1eb96c99acd7a5
#
_entry.id   be697972b24a010a8c1eb96c99acd7a5
#
_cell.length_a   1.000
_cell.length_b   1.000
_cell.length_c   1.000
_cell.angle_alpha   90.00
_cell.angle_beta   90.00
_cell.angle_gamma   90.00
#
_symmetry.space_group_name_H-M   'P 1'
#
loop_
_entity.id
_entity.type
_entity.pdbx_description
1 polymer ?
#
loop_
_entity_poly.entity_id
_entity_poly.type
_entity_poly.pdbx_seq_one_letter_code
_entity_poly.pdbx_strand_id
1 'polypeptide(L)'
;GQIQYYEEVAQLPDTSLTYKMIFNIENEKEKEGVNVGLWKIARTLNLLKAGNVVHKKIDIVGVIHGEATYAILSHEEYKKRFKTQNPNMELLKLLKENGVTVFVCGQAMASRKIKKEDMNAYTEMALSALTVLPHYQLKGYALIP
;
A
#
# COMPACT_ATOMS: atom_id res chain seq x y z
N GLY A 1 -12.03 0.90 -1.73
CA GLY A 1 -13.26 0.38 -1.18
C GLY A 1 -14.27 1.44 -0.79
N GLN A 2 -15.52 1.05 -0.84
CA GLN A 2 -16.59 1.93 -0.39
C GLN A 2 -16.51 2.16 1.10
N ILE A 3 -16.89 3.37 1.53
CA ILE A 3 -16.96 3.74 2.95
C ILE A 3 -18.38 4.20 3.31
N GLN A 4 -18.69 4.14 4.61
CA GLN A 4 -19.85 4.81 5.18
C GLN A 4 -19.33 6.02 5.94
N TYR A 5 -19.80 7.20 5.57
CA TYR A 5 -19.39 8.44 6.25
C TYR A 5 -20.46 8.86 7.25
N TYR A 6 -20.06 9.09 8.48
CA TYR A 6 -20.94 9.53 9.56
C TYR A 6 -20.46 10.88 10.07
N GLU A 7 -21.30 11.90 9.97
CA GLU A 7 -20.96 13.24 10.46
C GLU A 7 -21.09 13.36 11.99
N GLU A 8 -22.04 12.63 12.54
CA GLU A 8 -22.35 12.72 14.00
C GLU A 8 -21.63 11.63 14.78
N VAL A 9 -20.30 11.71 14.81
CA VAL A 9 -19.44 10.76 15.52
C VAL A 9 -18.47 11.50 16.45
N ALA A 10 -17.89 10.76 17.40
CA ALA A 10 -17.00 11.34 18.41
C ALA A 10 -15.70 11.92 17.79
N GLN A 11 -15.25 11.40 16.66
CA GLN A 11 -14.03 11.88 16.00
C GLN A 11 -14.17 11.76 14.49
N LEU A 12 -13.84 12.83 13.81
CA LEU A 12 -13.69 12.91 12.37
C LEU A 12 -12.24 13.21 12.00
N PRO A 13 -11.83 13.02 10.73
CA PRO A 13 -10.53 13.49 10.30
C PRO A 13 -10.33 14.97 10.63
N ASP A 14 -9.13 15.33 11.06
CA ASP A 14 -8.77 16.70 11.39
C ASP A 14 -8.11 17.36 10.18
N THR A 15 -8.79 18.33 9.57
CA THR A 15 -8.32 18.99 8.34
C THR A 15 -7.08 19.85 8.56
N SER A 16 -6.69 20.13 9.81
CA SER A 16 -5.47 20.88 10.12
C SER A 16 -4.22 19.99 10.17
N LEU A 17 -4.39 18.66 10.29
CA LEU A 17 -3.27 17.74 10.37
C LEU A 17 -2.77 17.36 8.98
N THR A 18 -1.47 17.07 8.89
CA THR A 18 -0.89 16.37 7.75
C THR A 18 -0.80 14.89 8.10
N TYR A 19 -1.53 14.07 7.35
CA TYR A 19 -1.60 12.63 7.58
C TYR A 19 -0.44 11.94 6.90
N LYS A 20 0.63 11.69 7.66
CA LYS A 20 1.83 10.97 7.24
C LYS A 20 1.72 9.55 7.79
N MET A 21 1.56 8.57 6.93
CA MET A 21 1.24 7.19 7.32
C MET A 21 2.11 6.19 6.57
N ILE A 22 2.63 5.20 7.28
CA ILE A 22 3.36 4.08 6.70
C ILE A 22 2.60 2.78 7.00
N PHE A 23 2.19 2.08 5.95
CA PHE A 23 1.43 0.83 6.04
C PHE A 23 2.35 -0.36 5.94
N ASN A 24 2.29 -1.25 6.93
CA ASN A 24 3.00 -2.52 6.93
C ASN A 24 2.14 -3.58 6.24
N ILE A 25 2.59 -4.10 5.10
CA ILE A 25 1.82 -5.04 4.28
C ILE A 25 2.61 -6.34 4.16
N GLU A 26 2.26 -7.33 5.01
CA GLU A 26 3.07 -8.55 5.05
C GLU A 26 2.32 -9.86 4.78
N ASN A 27 0.99 -9.89 4.85
CA ASN A 27 0.26 -11.13 4.60
C ASN A 27 -0.45 -11.14 3.24
N GLU A 28 -0.81 -12.35 2.79
CA GLU A 28 -1.47 -12.56 1.49
C GLU A 28 -2.99 -12.49 1.54
N LYS A 29 -3.57 -12.13 2.69
CA LYS A 29 -5.03 -12.05 2.82
C LYS A 29 -5.62 -11.06 1.83
N GLU A 30 -6.78 -11.41 1.31
CA GLU A 30 -7.49 -10.58 0.35
C GLU A 30 -8.77 -10.01 0.94
N LYS A 31 -9.17 -8.86 0.43
CA LYS A 31 -10.46 -8.25 0.66
C LYS A 31 -10.96 -7.65 -0.65
N GLU A 32 -12.18 -7.99 -1.04
CA GLU A 32 -12.75 -7.56 -2.31
C GLU A 32 -11.85 -7.87 -3.51
N GLY A 33 -11.16 -9.02 -3.45
CA GLY A 33 -10.32 -9.51 -4.55
C GLY A 33 -8.93 -8.92 -4.64
N VAL A 34 -8.51 -8.07 -3.70
CA VAL A 34 -7.17 -7.48 -3.67
C VAL A 34 -6.50 -7.71 -2.32
N ASN A 35 -5.19 -7.52 -2.27
CA ASN A 35 -4.46 -7.62 -1.01
C ASN A 35 -5.06 -6.68 0.03
N VAL A 36 -5.30 -7.19 1.24
CA VAL A 36 -5.99 -6.46 2.31
C VAL A 36 -5.24 -5.19 2.75
N GLY A 37 -3.91 -5.20 2.71
CA GLY A 37 -3.11 -4.03 3.05
C GLY A 37 -3.29 -2.90 2.04
N LEU A 38 -3.26 -3.24 0.76
CA LEU A 38 -3.53 -2.28 -0.32
C LEU A 38 -4.97 -1.75 -0.25
N TRP A 39 -5.92 -2.64 0.05
CA TRP A 39 -7.32 -2.27 0.25
C TRP A 39 -7.46 -1.26 1.40
N LYS A 40 -6.74 -1.47 2.50
CA LYS A 40 -6.75 -0.54 3.65
C LYS A 40 -6.24 0.85 3.25
N ILE A 41 -5.20 0.93 2.44
CA ILE A 41 -4.68 2.22 1.95
C ILE A 41 -5.77 2.95 1.15
N ALA A 42 -6.40 2.26 0.21
CA ALA A 42 -7.46 2.85 -0.60
C ALA A 42 -8.63 3.34 0.25
N ARG A 43 -9.03 2.54 1.23
CA ARG A 43 -10.10 2.92 2.17
C ARG A 43 -9.71 4.14 3.00
N THR A 44 -8.47 4.20 3.48
CA THR A 44 -7.96 5.35 4.24
C THR A 44 -8.02 6.63 3.42
N LEU A 45 -7.59 6.58 2.15
CA LEU A 45 -7.70 7.72 1.24
C LEU A 45 -9.15 8.19 1.11
N ASN A 46 -10.09 7.27 0.93
CA ASN A 46 -11.51 7.62 0.81
C ASN A 46 -12.05 8.25 2.09
N LEU A 47 -11.68 7.74 3.25
CA LEU A 47 -12.10 8.31 4.54
C LEU A 47 -11.56 9.73 4.75
N LEU A 48 -10.28 9.95 4.45
CA LEU A 48 -9.66 11.26 4.60
C LEU A 48 -10.26 12.28 3.62
N LYS A 49 -10.48 11.88 2.38
CA LYS A 49 -11.12 12.74 1.38
C LYS A 49 -12.56 13.07 1.75
N ALA A 50 -13.33 12.10 2.24
CA ALA A 50 -14.70 12.32 2.72
C ALA A 50 -14.72 13.29 3.90
N GLY A 51 -13.68 13.27 4.74
CA GLY A 51 -13.49 14.20 5.85
C GLY A 51 -12.88 15.54 5.46
N ASN A 52 -12.79 15.83 4.18
CA ASN A 52 -12.30 17.11 3.62
C ASN A 52 -10.81 17.38 3.86
N VAL A 53 -10.02 16.35 4.11
CA VAL A 53 -8.56 16.49 4.16
C VAL A 53 -8.05 16.68 2.73
N VAL A 54 -7.36 17.80 2.48
CA VAL A 54 -6.86 18.11 1.13
C VAL A 54 -5.70 17.19 0.76
N HIS A 55 -5.55 16.92 -0.54
CA HIS A 55 -4.56 15.98 -1.05
C HIS A 55 -3.13 16.27 -0.58
N LYS A 56 -2.70 17.52 -0.56
CA LYS A 56 -1.36 17.92 -0.12
C LYS A 56 -1.07 17.62 1.35
N LYS A 57 -2.09 17.33 2.15
CA LYS A 57 -1.95 16.95 3.56
C LYS A 57 -2.08 15.45 3.79
N ILE A 58 -2.02 14.65 2.73
CA ILE A 58 -2.07 13.20 2.79
C ILE A 58 -0.79 12.67 2.18
N ASP A 59 0.03 11.98 2.98
CA ASP A 59 1.28 11.37 2.52
C ASP A 59 1.30 9.93 3.03
N ILE A 60 0.94 9.01 2.15
CA ILE A 60 0.83 7.59 2.47
C ILE A 60 1.88 6.80 1.72
N VAL A 61 2.56 5.94 2.48
CA VAL A 61 3.55 5.00 1.97
C VAL A 61 3.13 3.60 2.41
N GLY A 62 3.30 2.62 1.55
CA GLY A 62 3.16 1.21 1.90
C GLY A 62 4.46 0.48 1.68
N VAL A 63 4.76 -0.53 2.50
CA VAL A 63 5.87 -1.43 2.26
C VAL A 63 5.38 -2.88 2.28
N ILE A 64 5.60 -3.56 1.16
CA ILE A 64 5.19 -4.95 0.95
C ILE A 64 6.38 -5.86 1.26
N HIS A 65 6.13 -6.89 2.07
CA HIS A 65 7.10 -7.95 2.36
C HIS A 65 6.36 -9.23 2.79
N GLY A 66 7.09 -10.24 3.23
CA GLY A 66 6.48 -11.51 3.65
C GLY A 66 5.66 -12.13 2.53
N GLU A 67 4.55 -12.75 2.87
CA GLU A 67 3.67 -13.42 1.90
C GLU A 67 2.97 -12.45 0.94
N ALA A 68 2.91 -11.16 1.27
CA ALA A 68 2.36 -10.14 0.37
C ALA A 68 3.27 -9.84 -0.82
N THR A 69 4.52 -10.30 -0.80
CA THR A 69 5.54 -9.96 -1.81
C THR A 69 5.08 -10.24 -3.24
N TYR A 70 4.31 -11.29 -3.46
CA TYR A 70 3.84 -11.65 -4.82
C TYR A 70 2.91 -10.62 -5.45
N ALA A 71 2.32 -9.71 -4.66
CA ALA A 71 1.45 -8.65 -5.19
C ALA A 71 2.18 -7.68 -6.11
N ILE A 72 3.53 -7.61 -6.04
CA ILE A 72 4.31 -6.68 -6.85
C ILE A 72 4.65 -7.21 -8.25
N LEU A 73 4.28 -8.43 -8.56
CA LEU A 73 4.61 -9.05 -9.85
C LEU A 73 3.85 -8.39 -11.01
N SER A 74 4.47 -8.44 -12.19
CA SER A 74 3.78 -8.12 -13.44
C SER A 74 2.65 -9.13 -13.67
N HIS A 75 1.72 -8.82 -14.58
CA HIS A 75 0.67 -9.78 -14.96
C HIS A 75 1.26 -11.09 -15.46
N GLU A 76 2.30 -11.02 -16.29
CA GLU A 76 2.96 -12.19 -16.86
C GLU A 76 3.57 -13.08 -15.77
N GLU A 77 4.34 -12.51 -14.86
CA GLU A 77 5.01 -13.27 -13.80
C GLU A 77 4.03 -13.80 -12.76
N TYR A 78 2.97 -13.04 -12.46
CA TYR A 78 1.91 -13.50 -11.58
C TYR A 78 1.17 -14.69 -12.16
N LYS A 79 0.87 -14.62 -13.46
CA LYS A 79 0.18 -15.72 -14.19
C LYS A 79 1.00 -17.01 -14.21
N LYS A 80 2.32 -16.92 -14.33
CA LYS A 80 3.19 -18.10 -14.27
C LYS A 80 3.06 -18.84 -12.93
N ARG A 81 2.85 -18.11 -11.84
CA ARG A 81 2.77 -18.68 -10.49
C ARG A 81 1.35 -19.08 -10.07
N PHE A 82 0.36 -18.27 -10.42
CA PHE A 82 -1.00 -18.38 -9.88
C PHE A 82 -2.07 -18.64 -10.93
N LYS A 83 -1.71 -18.78 -12.21
CA LYS A 83 -2.60 -19.11 -13.33
C LYS A 83 -3.60 -18.01 -13.68
N THR A 84 -3.53 -16.84 -13.05
CA THR A 84 -4.36 -15.68 -13.36
C THR A 84 -3.50 -14.42 -13.46
N GLN A 85 -4.06 -13.33 -13.98
CA GLN A 85 -3.42 -12.04 -13.94
C GLN A 85 -3.37 -11.53 -12.50
N ASN A 86 -2.44 -10.61 -12.21
CA ASN A 86 -2.29 -10.04 -10.88
C ASN A 86 -3.54 -9.21 -10.52
N PRO A 87 -4.33 -9.63 -9.52
CA PRO A 87 -5.56 -8.93 -9.17
C PRO A 87 -5.32 -7.58 -8.50
N ASN A 88 -4.08 -7.30 -8.09
CA ASN A 88 -3.73 -6.04 -7.42
C ASN A 88 -3.32 -4.93 -8.39
N MET A 89 -3.15 -5.24 -9.68
CA MET A 89 -2.55 -4.33 -10.64
C MET A 89 -3.31 -3.01 -10.77
N GLU A 90 -4.62 -3.09 -10.95
CA GLU A 90 -5.45 -1.89 -11.12
C GLU A 90 -5.41 -1.01 -9.88
N LEU A 91 -5.48 -1.62 -8.68
CA LEU A 91 -5.40 -0.87 -7.44
C LEU A 91 -4.03 -0.22 -7.26
N LEU A 92 -2.94 -0.93 -7.53
CA LEU A 92 -1.59 -0.36 -7.46
C LEU A 92 -1.43 0.84 -8.37
N LYS A 93 -1.98 0.76 -9.59
CA LYS A 93 -1.99 1.87 -10.53
C LYS A 93 -2.73 3.08 -9.96
N LEU A 94 -3.94 2.88 -9.43
CA LEU A 94 -4.75 3.93 -8.83
C LEU A 94 -4.06 4.56 -7.62
N LEU A 95 -3.43 3.76 -6.77
CA LEU A 95 -2.69 4.27 -5.62
C LEU A 95 -1.55 5.17 -6.06
N LYS A 96 -0.77 4.75 -7.05
CA LYS A 96 0.32 5.56 -7.59
C LYS A 96 -0.20 6.88 -8.18
N GLU A 97 -1.29 6.83 -8.94
CA GLU A 97 -1.92 8.03 -9.50
C GLU A 97 -2.42 8.99 -8.42
N ASN A 98 -2.75 8.48 -7.24
CA ASN A 98 -3.17 9.28 -6.07
C ASN A 98 -2.03 9.65 -5.13
N GLY A 99 -0.78 9.53 -5.57
CA GLY A 99 0.37 9.98 -4.81
C GLY A 99 0.87 9.03 -3.73
N VAL A 100 0.37 7.79 -3.69
CA VAL A 100 0.85 6.77 -2.76
C VAL A 100 2.09 6.10 -3.33
N THR A 101 3.14 5.99 -2.52
CA THR A 101 4.33 5.21 -2.86
C THR A 101 4.21 3.84 -2.23
N VAL A 102 4.33 2.79 -3.04
CA VAL A 102 4.34 1.41 -2.55
C VAL A 102 5.70 0.80 -2.82
N PHE A 103 6.42 0.49 -1.75
CA PHE A 103 7.69 -0.21 -1.82
C PHE A 103 7.51 -1.70 -1.66
N VAL A 104 8.46 -2.47 -2.18
CA VAL A 104 8.61 -3.89 -1.86
C VAL A 104 10.00 -4.12 -1.27
N CYS A 105 10.06 -4.99 -0.28
CA CYS A 105 11.30 -5.40 0.37
C CYS A 105 12.16 -6.24 -0.57
N GLY A 106 13.36 -5.74 -0.91
CA GLY A 106 14.30 -6.45 -1.76
C GLY A 106 14.77 -7.78 -1.17
N GLN A 107 14.86 -7.89 0.16
CA GLN A 107 15.25 -9.14 0.82
C GLN A 107 14.15 -10.20 0.69
N ALA A 108 12.90 -9.79 0.79
CA ALA A 108 11.76 -10.68 0.57
C ALA A 108 11.69 -11.17 -0.87
N MET A 109 12.03 -10.32 -1.83
CA MET A 109 12.14 -10.71 -3.24
C MET A 109 13.25 -11.73 -3.45
N ALA A 110 14.44 -11.47 -2.89
CA ALA A 110 15.60 -12.35 -3.04
C ALA A 110 15.29 -13.76 -2.50
N SER A 111 14.66 -13.86 -1.33
CA SER A 111 14.32 -15.16 -0.75
C SER A 111 13.29 -15.94 -1.57
N ARG A 112 12.53 -15.26 -2.43
CA ARG A 112 11.52 -15.86 -3.32
C ARG A 112 12.00 -15.94 -4.76
N LYS A 113 13.26 -15.62 -5.02
CA LYS A 113 13.87 -15.62 -6.36
C LYS A 113 13.11 -14.74 -7.37
N ILE A 114 12.59 -13.63 -6.88
CA ILE A 114 11.93 -12.61 -7.69
C ILE A 114 12.97 -11.56 -8.04
N LYS A 115 13.08 -11.26 -9.33
CA LYS A 115 14.02 -10.27 -9.84
C LYS A 115 13.32 -8.92 -10.05
N LYS A 116 14.10 -7.86 -10.11
CA LYS A 116 13.56 -6.51 -10.33
C LYS A 116 12.75 -6.41 -11.61
N GLU A 117 13.18 -7.08 -12.68
CA GLU A 117 12.47 -7.11 -13.96
C GLU A 117 11.13 -7.85 -13.93
N ASP A 118 10.86 -8.61 -12.85
CA ASP A 118 9.58 -9.32 -12.67
C ASP A 118 8.50 -8.41 -12.07
N MET A 119 8.88 -7.22 -11.63
CA MET A 119 7.99 -6.28 -10.96
C MET A 119 7.08 -5.56 -11.95
N ASN A 120 5.89 -5.18 -11.46
CA ASN A 120 5.03 -4.26 -12.21
C ASN A 120 5.60 -2.83 -12.15
N ALA A 121 5.01 -1.93 -12.95
CA ALA A 121 5.48 -0.54 -13.07
C ALA A 121 5.04 0.37 -11.92
N TYR A 122 4.22 -0.11 -10.99
CA TYR A 122 3.57 0.73 -9.97
C TYR A 122 4.16 0.57 -8.58
N THR A 123 5.17 -0.29 -8.43
CA THR A 123 5.85 -0.53 -7.16
C THR A 123 7.34 -0.26 -7.31
N GLU A 124 7.98 0.12 -6.22
CA GLU A 124 9.40 0.45 -6.18
C GLU A 124 10.13 -0.48 -5.21
N MET A 125 11.31 -0.95 -5.61
CA MET A 125 12.11 -1.83 -4.77
C MET A 125 12.90 -1.01 -3.75
N ALA A 126 12.76 -1.36 -2.47
CA ALA A 126 13.58 -0.83 -1.40
C ALA A 126 14.53 -1.93 -0.89
N LEU A 127 15.56 -1.55 -0.17
CA LEU A 127 16.53 -2.52 0.34
C LEU A 127 15.86 -3.54 1.26
N SER A 128 15.06 -3.09 2.23
CA SER A 128 14.38 -3.96 3.18
C SER A 128 13.23 -3.24 3.87
N ALA A 129 12.17 -3.98 4.20
CA ALA A 129 11.11 -3.47 5.08
C ALA A 129 11.68 -3.05 6.44
N LEU A 130 12.73 -3.72 6.91
CA LEU A 130 13.39 -3.40 8.18
C LEU A 130 14.08 -2.04 8.17
N THR A 131 14.37 -1.48 7.02
CA THR A 131 14.92 -0.12 6.89
C THR A 131 13.86 0.89 6.50
N VAL A 132 12.86 0.49 5.72
CA VAL A 132 11.77 1.38 5.29
C VAL A 132 10.88 1.78 6.47
N LEU A 133 10.45 0.81 7.27
CA LEU A 133 9.55 1.08 8.39
C LEU A 133 10.13 2.09 9.38
N PRO A 134 11.34 1.89 9.92
CA PRO A 134 11.91 2.88 10.85
C PRO A 134 12.25 4.21 10.16
N HIS A 135 12.64 4.19 8.89
CA HIS A 135 12.93 5.41 8.14
C HIS A 135 11.74 6.38 8.18
N TYR A 136 10.54 5.88 7.86
CA TYR A 136 9.35 6.74 7.86
C TYR A 136 8.86 7.07 9.27
N GLN A 137 8.94 6.11 10.21
CA GLN A 137 8.56 6.39 11.59
C GLN A 137 9.45 7.47 12.23
N LEU A 138 10.74 7.43 11.97
CA LEU A 138 11.67 8.47 12.45
C LEU A 138 11.40 9.84 11.82
N LYS A 139 10.77 9.86 10.65
CA LYS A 139 10.30 11.09 10.01
C LYS A 139 8.92 11.54 10.47
N GLY A 140 8.36 10.87 11.47
CA GLY A 140 7.07 11.25 12.04
C GLY A 140 5.85 10.61 11.37
N TYR A 141 6.03 9.57 10.56
CA TYR A 141 4.90 8.84 9.98
C TYR A 141 4.29 7.89 11.00
N ALA A 142 2.96 7.88 11.05
CA ALA A 142 2.25 6.93 11.90
C ALA A 142 2.25 5.54 11.27
N LEU A 143 2.62 4.53 12.06
CA LEU A 143 2.60 3.14 11.59
C LEU A 143 1.18 2.57 11.61
N ILE A 144 0.76 2.03 10.46
CA ILE A 144 -0.46 1.25 10.35
C ILE A 144 -0.04 -0.21 10.16
N PRO A 145 -0.26 -1.06 11.17
CA PRO A 145 0.18 -2.45 11.13
C PRO A 145 -0.60 -3.29 10.13
#